data_a286e3d93f9c15561f4ff006063a1693
#
_entry.id   a286e3d93f9c15561f4ff006063a1693
#
_cell.length_a   1.000
_cell.length_b   1.000
_cell.length_c   1.000
_cell.angle_alpha   90.00
_cell.angle_beta   90.00
_cell.angle_gamma   90.00
#
_symmetry.space_group_name_H-M   'P 1'
#
loop_
_entity.id
_entity.type
_entity.pdbx_description
1 polymer ?
#
loop_
_entity_poly.entity_id
_entity_poly.type
_entity_poly.pdbx_seq_one_letter_code
_entity_poly.pdbx_strand_id
1 'polypeptide(L)'
;MKSILVTAIGSFAADIIIKKLKDLSYRVVGCDIYSKELIADAYNVDAFYKVSLAVDAQQYLEDIINICEKENIDYILPFIDIEVDVFNAHRYIFEKLGVKLLIADNYCIDICRDKLKTYEQLSGDKEVNLINSYTKEYIDKQIEADNFHFRLVVKPLDGRSSEGLRRINNKYDWYAFINSEDTDRYVIQDFIKGDVITADIVRDKYKN
;
A
#
# COMPACT_ATOMS: atom_id res chain seq x y z
N MET A 1 -11.46 21.31 -19.65
CA MET A 1 -10.94 21.19 -18.28
C MET A 1 -10.83 19.70 -18.02
N LYS A 2 -9.67 19.23 -17.54
CA LYS A 2 -9.49 17.81 -17.23
C LYS A 2 -10.10 17.46 -15.89
N SER A 3 -10.62 16.24 -15.78
CA SER A 3 -11.27 15.73 -14.57
C SER A 3 -10.43 14.64 -13.90
N ILE A 4 -10.40 14.67 -12.57
CA ILE A 4 -9.67 13.69 -11.78
C ILE A 4 -10.57 13.14 -10.66
N LEU A 5 -10.62 11.83 -10.56
CA LEU A 5 -11.23 11.12 -9.43
C LEU A 5 -10.16 10.88 -8.36
N VAL A 6 -10.41 11.41 -7.19
CA VAL A 6 -9.59 11.15 -5.98
C VAL A 6 -10.37 10.21 -5.09
N THR A 7 -9.78 9.08 -4.74
CA THR A 7 -10.44 8.08 -3.89
C THR A 7 -10.04 8.24 -2.43
N ALA A 8 -10.80 7.63 -1.51
CA ALA A 8 -10.56 7.68 -0.05
C ALA A 8 -10.30 9.10 0.45
N ILE A 9 -11.16 10.05 0.06
CA ILE A 9 -10.94 11.49 0.36
C ILE A 9 -11.12 11.83 1.84
N GLY A 10 -11.56 10.90 2.67
CA GLY A 10 -11.52 11.03 4.13
C GLY A 10 -10.11 10.86 4.74
N SER A 11 -9.09 10.57 3.94
CA SER A 11 -7.71 10.46 4.40
C SER A 11 -7.07 11.83 4.67
N PHE A 12 -6.08 11.88 5.56
CA PHE A 12 -5.39 13.14 5.92
C PHE A 12 -4.70 13.83 4.75
N ALA A 13 -4.32 13.08 3.72
CA ALA A 13 -3.64 13.65 2.55
C ALA A 13 -4.61 14.31 1.56
N ALA A 14 -5.91 14.03 1.64
CA ALA A 14 -6.87 14.45 0.63
C ALA A 14 -7.02 15.97 0.55
N ASP A 15 -7.14 16.66 1.67
CA ASP A 15 -7.40 18.12 1.71
C ASP A 15 -6.36 18.91 0.89
N ILE A 16 -5.07 18.67 1.16
CA ILE A 16 -4.01 19.42 0.48
C ILE A 16 -3.95 19.10 -1.03
N ILE A 17 -4.21 17.85 -1.39
CA ILE A 17 -4.19 17.40 -2.79
C ILE A 17 -5.40 17.97 -3.55
N ILE A 18 -6.60 17.92 -2.97
CA ILE A 18 -7.81 18.48 -3.56
C ILE A 18 -7.62 19.99 -3.83
N LYS A 19 -7.14 20.74 -2.85
CA LYS A 19 -6.84 22.17 -3.00
C LYS A 19 -5.83 22.40 -4.12
N LYS A 20 -4.74 21.64 -4.15
CA LYS A 20 -3.71 21.77 -5.19
C LYS A 20 -4.22 21.45 -6.59
N LEU A 21 -5.06 20.42 -6.73
CA LEU A 21 -5.66 20.06 -8.01
C LEU A 21 -6.61 21.15 -8.51
N LYS A 22 -7.38 21.76 -7.61
CA LYS A 22 -8.24 22.90 -7.95
C LYS A 22 -7.45 24.14 -8.37
N ASP A 23 -6.36 24.45 -7.67
CA ASP A 23 -5.43 25.53 -8.08
C ASP A 23 -4.87 25.31 -9.49
N LEU A 24 -4.65 24.03 -9.86
CA LEU A 24 -4.22 23.64 -11.21
C LEU A 24 -5.37 23.55 -12.23
N SER A 25 -6.57 24.01 -11.87
CA SER A 25 -7.76 24.02 -12.72
C SER A 25 -8.25 22.63 -13.16
N TYR A 26 -8.06 21.61 -12.34
CA TYR A 26 -8.74 20.34 -12.52
C TYR A 26 -10.16 20.40 -11.97
N ARG A 27 -11.08 19.69 -12.62
CA ARG A 27 -12.35 19.31 -12.01
C ARG A 27 -12.09 18.10 -11.10
N VAL A 28 -12.35 18.25 -9.81
CA VAL A 28 -12.05 17.23 -8.80
C VAL A 28 -13.32 16.52 -8.37
N VAL A 29 -13.41 15.25 -8.67
CA VAL A 29 -14.45 14.33 -8.18
C VAL A 29 -13.86 13.52 -7.03
N GLY A 30 -14.57 13.40 -5.92
CA GLY A 30 -14.12 12.63 -4.76
C GLY A 30 -15.00 11.42 -4.50
N CYS A 31 -14.45 10.35 -4.00
CA CYS A 31 -15.23 9.24 -3.45
C CYS A 31 -14.65 8.69 -2.14
N ASP A 32 -15.54 8.11 -1.35
CA ASP A 32 -15.17 7.47 -0.07
C ASP A 32 -16.21 6.39 0.29
N ILE A 33 -15.86 5.50 1.20
CA ILE A 33 -16.76 4.46 1.73
C ILE A 33 -17.81 5.03 2.68
N TYR A 34 -17.54 6.18 3.28
CA TYR A 34 -18.45 6.87 4.16
C TYR A 34 -19.40 7.82 3.40
N SER A 35 -20.51 8.17 4.03
CA SER A 35 -21.44 9.13 3.45
C SER A 35 -20.88 10.54 3.51
N LYS A 36 -21.40 11.42 2.65
CA LYS A 36 -20.94 12.80 2.47
C LYS A 36 -20.84 13.58 3.79
N GLU A 37 -21.79 13.36 4.67
CA GLU A 37 -21.94 14.07 5.95
C GLU A 37 -20.80 13.75 6.93
N LEU A 38 -20.09 12.63 6.73
CA LEU A 38 -19.00 12.19 7.58
C LEU A 38 -17.60 12.58 7.04
N ILE A 39 -17.55 13.16 5.85
CA ILE A 39 -16.30 13.50 5.15
C ILE A 39 -16.22 14.99 4.91
N ALA A 40 -15.32 15.67 5.61
CA ALA A 40 -15.14 17.12 5.47
C ALA A 40 -14.82 17.52 4.02
N ASP A 41 -13.91 16.80 3.37
CA ASP A 41 -13.47 17.06 2.01
C ASP A 41 -14.51 16.75 0.93
N ALA A 42 -15.60 16.07 1.28
CA ALA A 42 -16.73 15.88 0.37
C ALA A 42 -17.44 17.19 0.00
N TYR A 43 -17.20 18.26 0.75
CA TYR A 43 -17.70 19.62 0.45
C TYR A 43 -16.69 20.47 -0.34
N ASN A 44 -15.46 20.00 -0.45
CA ASN A 44 -14.36 20.67 -1.16
C ASN A 44 -14.18 20.17 -2.60
N VAL A 45 -14.87 19.09 -3.00
CA VAL A 45 -14.84 18.54 -4.36
C VAL A 45 -16.03 19.01 -5.20
N ASP A 46 -15.92 18.90 -6.52
CA ASP A 46 -16.97 19.33 -7.45
C ASP A 46 -18.14 18.33 -7.54
N ALA A 47 -17.84 17.03 -7.27
CA ALA A 47 -18.85 16.00 -7.07
C ALA A 47 -18.32 14.96 -6.08
N PHE A 48 -19.21 14.37 -5.28
CA PHE A 48 -18.88 13.35 -4.31
C PHE A 48 -19.72 12.09 -4.49
N TYR A 49 -19.09 10.93 -4.34
CA TYR A 49 -19.73 9.62 -4.44
C TYR A 49 -19.36 8.74 -3.25
N LYS A 50 -20.35 8.09 -2.68
CA LYS A 50 -20.13 6.97 -1.77
C LYS A 50 -19.89 5.72 -2.61
N VAL A 51 -18.85 4.95 -2.25
CA VAL A 51 -18.48 3.70 -2.93
C VAL A 51 -18.39 2.54 -1.94
N SER A 52 -18.36 1.34 -2.47
CA SER A 52 -18.18 0.11 -1.71
C SER A 52 -16.75 -0.02 -1.18
N LEU A 53 -16.53 -0.92 -0.23
CA LEU A 53 -15.19 -1.24 0.26
C LEU A 53 -14.35 -1.92 -0.83
N ALA A 54 -13.10 -1.52 -1.02
CA ALA A 54 -12.20 -2.11 -2.00
C ALA A 54 -11.84 -3.59 -1.70
N VAL A 55 -12.15 -4.11 -0.52
CA VAL A 55 -12.08 -5.56 -0.23
C VAL A 55 -13.11 -6.37 -1.02
N ASP A 56 -14.24 -5.77 -1.37
CA ASP A 56 -15.16 -6.28 -2.39
C ASP A 56 -14.78 -5.66 -3.74
N ALA A 57 -13.74 -6.21 -4.34
CA ALA A 57 -13.13 -5.64 -5.54
C ALA A 57 -14.12 -5.53 -6.71
N GLN A 58 -15.05 -6.46 -6.84
CA GLN A 58 -16.04 -6.44 -7.93
C GLN A 58 -16.97 -5.24 -7.79
N GLN A 59 -17.63 -5.10 -6.64
CA GLN A 59 -18.57 -4.00 -6.42
C GLN A 59 -17.88 -2.64 -6.43
N TYR A 60 -16.67 -2.58 -5.85
CA TYR A 60 -15.86 -1.36 -5.87
C TYR A 60 -15.52 -0.92 -7.31
N LEU A 61 -15.10 -1.86 -8.17
CA LEU A 61 -14.80 -1.56 -9.58
C LEU A 61 -16.04 -1.09 -10.34
N GLU A 62 -17.19 -1.71 -10.11
CA GLU A 62 -18.46 -1.27 -10.73
C GLU A 62 -18.79 0.16 -10.33
N ASP A 63 -18.67 0.51 -9.04
CA ASP A 63 -18.88 1.87 -8.55
C ASP A 63 -17.92 2.86 -9.22
N ILE A 64 -16.63 2.55 -9.27
CA ILE A 64 -15.60 3.43 -9.88
C ILE A 64 -15.82 3.59 -11.39
N ILE A 65 -16.13 2.53 -12.11
CA ILE A 65 -16.43 2.58 -13.55
C ILE A 65 -17.64 3.51 -13.81
N ASN A 66 -18.71 3.34 -13.05
CA ASN A 66 -19.90 4.17 -13.16
C ASN A 66 -19.59 5.66 -12.92
N ILE A 67 -18.73 5.96 -11.95
CA ILE A 67 -18.28 7.34 -11.70
C ILE A 67 -17.45 7.84 -12.90
N CYS A 68 -16.51 7.05 -13.40
CA CYS A 68 -15.67 7.41 -14.54
C CYS A 68 -16.49 7.78 -15.78
N GLU A 69 -17.48 6.97 -16.11
CA GLU A 69 -18.36 7.22 -17.26
C GLU A 69 -19.26 8.43 -17.06
N LYS A 70 -19.91 8.54 -15.90
CA LYS A 70 -20.84 9.63 -15.57
C LYS A 70 -20.15 10.98 -15.52
N GLU A 71 -18.95 11.05 -14.96
CA GLU A 71 -18.21 12.29 -14.70
C GLU A 71 -17.16 12.60 -15.76
N ASN A 72 -17.02 11.73 -16.79
CA ASN A 72 -16.01 11.82 -17.84
C ASN A 72 -14.60 12.00 -17.23
N ILE A 73 -14.19 11.07 -16.39
CA ILE A 73 -12.91 11.12 -15.67
C ILE A 73 -11.73 10.87 -16.61
N ASP A 74 -10.73 11.75 -16.57
CA ASP A 74 -9.45 11.57 -17.29
C ASP A 74 -8.42 10.80 -16.45
N TYR A 75 -8.41 11.01 -15.12
CA TYR A 75 -7.40 10.45 -14.21
C TYR A 75 -8.03 9.91 -12.94
N ILE A 76 -7.43 8.84 -12.38
CA ILE A 76 -7.75 8.34 -11.03
C ILE A 76 -6.50 8.46 -10.16
N LEU A 77 -6.64 9.03 -8.96
CA LEU A 77 -5.61 9.14 -7.94
C LEU A 77 -6.06 8.43 -6.66
N PRO A 78 -5.60 7.18 -6.42
CA PRO A 78 -5.93 6.45 -5.19
C PRO A 78 -5.02 6.86 -4.03
N PHE A 79 -5.55 6.80 -2.80
CA PHE A 79 -4.81 7.14 -1.58
C PHE A 79 -4.56 5.97 -0.63
N ILE A 80 -5.15 4.82 -0.87
CA ILE A 80 -4.95 3.65 0.02
C ILE A 80 -4.48 2.42 -0.76
N ASP A 81 -3.65 1.61 -0.11
CA ASP A 81 -2.97 0.47 -0.74
C ASP A 81 -3.92 -0.52 -1.38
N ILE A 82 -5.04 -0.85 -0.72
CA ILE A 82 -5.99 -1.83 -1.24
C ILE A 82 -6.65 -1.37 -2.55
N GLU A 83 -6.88 -0.07 -2.70
CA GLU A 83 -7.40 0.49 -3.96
C GLU A 83 -6.34 0.40 -5.06
N VAL A 84 -5.06 0.67 -4.71
CA VAL A 84 -3.94 0.51 -5.65
C VAL A 84 -3.86 -0.94 -6.12
N ASP A 85 -4.03 -1.93 -5.23
CA ASP A 85 -4.02 -3.35 -5.58
C ASP A 85 -5.16 -3.69 -6.55
N VAL A 86 -6.38 -3.22 -6.28
CA VAL A 86 -7.54 -3.43 -7.16
C VAL A 86 -7.32 -2.78 -8.53
N PHE A 87 -6.87 -1.53 -8.58
CA PHE A 87 -6.60 -0.85 -9.84
C PHE A 87 -5.46 -1.49 -10.62
N ASN A 88 -4.41 -1.93 -9.93
CA ASN A 88 -3.28 -2.60 -10.55
C ASN A 88 -3.68 -3.90 -11.24
N ALA A 89 -4.51 -4.71 -10.60
CA ALA A 89 -5.03 -5.96 -11.16
C ALA A 89 -5.96 -5.74 -12.36
N HIS A 90 -6.57 -4.56 -12.50
CA HIS A 90 -7.60 -4.27 -13.49
C HIS A 90 -7.26 -3.11 -14.43
N ARG A 91 -5.97 -2.79 -14.63
CA ARG A 91 -5.50 -1.68 -15.48
C ARG A 91 -6.16 -1.66 -16.86
N TYR A 92 -6.34 -2.83 -17.47
CA TYR A 92 -6.91 -2.97 -18.80
C TYR A 92 -8.33 -2.40 -18.94
N ILE A 93 -9.11 -2.35 -17.85
CA ILE A 93 -10.46 -1.76 -17.83
C ILE A 93 -10.35 -0.25 -18.04
N PHE A 94 -9.49 0.40 -17.26
CA PHE A 94 -9.32 1.84 -17.30
C PHE A 94 -8.64 2.31 -18.60
N GLU A 95 -7.71 1.52 -19.13
CA GLU A 95 -7.14 1.76 -20.46
C GLU A 95 -8.21 1.77 -21.54
N LYS A 96 -9.15 0.82 -21.53
CA LYS A 96 -10.29 0.80 -22.47
C LYS A 96 -11.24 1.98 -22.32
N LEU A 97 -11.42 2.49 -21.10
CA LEU A 97 -12.21 3.69 -20.82
C LEU A 97 -11.46 4.98 -21.15
N GLY A 98 -10.17 4.92 -21.51
CA GLY A 98 -9.34 6.10 -21.73
C GLY A 98 -8.97 6.83 -20.44
N VAL A 99 -9.15 6.20 -19.28
CA VAL A 99 -8.85 6.75 -17.95
C VAL A 99 -7.43 6.38 -17.55
N LYS A 100 -6.62 7.35 -17.14
CA LYS A 100 -5.25 7.11 -16.69
C LYS A 100 -5.18 6.94 -15.19
N LEU A 101 -4.70 5.79 -14.75
CA LEU A 101 -4.38 5.52 -13.35
C LEU A 101 -3.08 6.23 -12.95
N LEU A 102 -3.11 7.04 -11.89
CA LEU A 102 -1.94 7.71 -11.33
C LEU A 102 -1.30 6.83 -10.25
N ILE A 103 -0.86 5.65 -10.65
CA ILE A 103 -0.16 4.67 -9.82
C ILE A 103 1.14 4.25 -10.52
N ALA A 104 2.09 3.70 -9.76
CA ALA A 104 3.33 3.15 -10.31
C ALA A 104 3.04 2.01 -11.31
N ASP A 105 4.04 1.61 -12.09
CA ASP A 105 3.90 0.44 -12.96
C ASP A 105 3.71 -0.86 -12.16
N ASN A 106 3.21 -1.90 -12.83
CA ASN A 106 2.89 -3.17 -12.20
C ASN A 106 4.10 -3.80 -11.50
N TYR A 107 5.28 -3.73 -12.12
CA TYR A 107 6.51 -4.29 -11.57
C TYR A 107 6.90 -3.62 -10.24
N CYS A 108 6.85 -2.29 -10.21
CA CYS A 108 7.12 -1.53 -8.97
C CYS A 108 6.11 -1.86 -7.86
N ILE A 109 4.82 -1.94 -8.20
CA ILE A 109 3.78 -2.27 -7.22
C ILE A 109 4.00 -3.68 -6.67
N ASP A 110 4.22 -4.67 -7.52
CA ASP A 110 4.42 -6.07 -7.12
C ASP A 110 5.61 -6.25 -6.19
N ILE A 111 6.69 -5.50 -6.41
CA ILE A 111 7.87 -5.52 -5.53
C ILE A 111 7.58 -4.80 -4.22
N CYS A 112 7.04 -3.58 -4.27
CA CYS A 112 6.86 -2.76 -3.08
C CYS A 112 5.75 -3.28 -2.15
N ARG A 113 4.79 -4.03 -2.69
CA ARG A 113 3.71 -4.66 -1.90
C ARG A 113 4.15 -5.90 -1.13
N ASP A 114 5.26 -6.52 -1.51
CA ASP A 114 5.81 -7.72 -0.90
C ASP A 114 7.19 -7.42 -0.28
N LYS A 115 7.28 -7.53 1.05
CA LYS A 115 8.51 -7.22 1.80
C LYS A 115 9.67 -8.17 1.48
N LEU A 116 9.37 -9.42 1.13
CA LEU A 116 10.40 -10.39 0.74
C LEU A 116 10.92 -10.09 -0.66
N LYS A 117 10.02 -9.80 -1.62
CA LYS A 117 10.43 -9.38 -2.96
C LYS A 117 11.25 -8.08 -2.93
N THR A 118 10.87 -7.11 -2.08
CA THR A 118 11.67 -5.89 -1.86
C THR A 118 13.07 -6.23 -1.35
N TYR A 119 13.17 -7.12 -0.37
CA TYR A 119 14.47 -7.59 0.15
C TYR A 119 15.29 -8.29 -0.94
N GLU A 120 14.72 -9.22 -1.67
CA GLU A 120 15.37 -9.96 -2.75
C GLU A 120 15.87 -9.02 -3.86
N GLN A 121 15.04 -8.06 -4.27
CA GLN A 121 15.39 -7.08 -5.30
C GLN A 121 16.60 -6.22 -4.91
N LEU A 122 16.73 -5.88 -3.62
CA LEU A 122 17.78 -5.00 -3.12
C LEU A 122 18.99 -5.77 -2.58
N SER A 123 18.92 -7.09 -2.41
CA SER A 123 19.97 -7.91 -1.75
C SER A 123 21.31 -7.91 -2.49
N GLY A 124 21.30 -7.60 -3.78
CA GLY A 124 22.51 -7.47 -4.61
C GLY A 124 23.15 -6.08 -4.59
N ASP A 125 22.49 -5.08 -4.03
CA ASP A 125 22.96 -3.69 -4.01
C ASP A 125 23.88 -3.47 -2.80
N LYS A 126 25.12 -3.10 -3.06
CA LYS A 126 26.14 -2.88 -2.01
C LYS A 126 26.00 -1.53 -1.29
N GLU A 127 25.21 -0.63 -1.82
CA GLU A 127 24.97 0.69 -1.23
C GLU A 127 23.78 0.68 -0.27
N VAL A 128 22.95 -0.37 -0.32
CA VAL A 128 21.76 -0.52 0.53
C VAL A 128 22.05 -1.47 1.70
N ASN A 129 22.00 -0.94 2.91
CA ASN A 129 22.08 -1.75 4.13
C ASN A 129 20.70 -2.36 4.44
N LEU A 130 20.53 -3.63 4.09
CA LEU A 130 19.30 -4.37 4.38
C LEU A 130 19.32 -4.96 5.78
N ILE A 131 18.13 -5.06 6.38
CA ILE A 131 17.92 -5.84 7.61
C ILE A 131 18.02 -7.32 7.23
N ASN A 132 18.80 -8.11 7.97
CA ASN A 132 18.88 -9.54 7.75
C ASN A 132 17.50 -10.18 7.79
N SER A 133 17.20 -10.94 6.76
CA SER A 133 15.95 -11.69 6.63
C SER A 133 16.26 -13.18 6.64
N TYR A 134 15.45 -13.96 7.33
CA TYR A 134 15.69 -15.37 7.60
C TYR A 134 14.53 -16.23 7.10
N THR A 135 14.85 -17.50 6.78
CA THR A 135 13.84 -18.54 6.60
C THR A 135 13.52 -19.22 7.94
N LYS A 136 12.33 -19.82 8.01
CA LYS A 136 11.92 -20.62 9.17
C LYS A 136 12.96 -21.73 9.47
N GLU A 137 13.40 -22.45 8.44
CA GLU A 137 14.35 -23.57 8.56
C GLU A 137 15.72 -23.11 9.11
N TYR A 138 16.14 -21.90 8.73
CA TYR A 138 17.36 -21.32 9.28
C TYR A 138 17.22 -21.09 10.78
N ILE A 139 16.15 -20.45 11.21
CA ILE A 139 15.89 -20.16 12.63
C ILE A 139 15.78 -21.46 13.45
N ASP A 140 15.02 -22.45 12.96
CA ASP A 140 14.85 -23.74 13.64
C ASP A 140 16.20 -24.43 13.87
N LYS A 141 17.06 -24.49 12.85
CA LYS A 141 18.41 -25.08 12.96
C LYS A 141 19.29 -24.33 13.98
N GLN A 142 19.22 -23.00 14.01
CA GLN A 142 20.00 -22.20 14.96
C GLN A 142 19.51 -22.39 16.41
N ILE A 143 18.20 -22.53 16.62
CA ILE A 143 17.61 -22.84 17.94
C ILE A 143 18.01 -24.22 18.41
N GLU A 144 17.96 -25.24 17.55
CA GLU A 144 18.38 -26.60 17.86
C GLU A 144 19.88 -26.70 18.26
N ALA A 145 20.69 -25.85 17.59
CA ALA A 145 22.13 -25.76 17.88
C ALA A 145 22.47 -24.91 19.12
N ASP A 146 21.47 -24.37 19.83
CA ASP A 146 21.60 -23.40 20.94
C ASP A 146 22.49 -22.19 20.59
N ASN A 147 22.44 -21.78 19.32
CA ASN A 147 23.32 -20.75 18.75
C ASN A 147 22.54 -19.51 18.26
N PHE A 148 21.27 -19.38 18.61
CA PHE A 148 20.45 -18.27 18.13
C PHE A 148 20.26 -17.19 19.18
N HIS A 149 20.60 -15.96 18.81
CA HIS A 149 20.36 -14.77 19.64
C HIS A 149 19.07 -14.09 19.21
N PHE A 150 18.00 -14.26 20.01
CA PHE A 150 16.75 -13.54 19.81
C PHE A 150 16.98 -12.05 20.08
N ARG A 151 16.51 -11.25 19.20
CA ARG A 151 15.20 -10.65 18.98
C ARG A 151 14.89 -10.59 17.49
N LEU A 152 13.74 -11.11 17.11
CA LEU A 152 13.24 -11.02 15.77
C LEU A 152 11.98 -10.18 15.72
N VAL A 153 11.67 -9.70 14.53
CA VAL A 153 10.37 -9.16 14.13
C VAL A 153 9.83 -10.00 12.98
N VAL A 154 8.61 -10.45 13.09
CA VAL A 154 7.88 -11.08 12.00
C VAL A 154 6.77 -10.14 11.53
N LYS A 155 6.63 -10.00 10.21
CA LYS A 155 5.69 -9.08 9.58
C LYS A 155 5.02 -9.78 8.41
N PRO A 156 3.69 -9.65 8.22
CA PRO A 156 3.05 -10.13 7.00
C PRO A 156 3.72 -9.54 5.76
N LEU A 157 3.88 -10.34 4.70
CA LEU A 157 4.54 -9.93 3.46
C LEU A 157 3.83 -8.71 2.84
N ASP A 158 2.50 -8.73 2.79
CA ASP A 158 1.63 -7.71 2.22
C ASP A 158 0.96 -6.79 3.26
N GLY A 159 1.32 -6.91 4.55
CA GLY A 159 0.75 -6.15 5.66
C GLY A 159 1.05 -4.65 5.60
N ARG A 160 0.11 -3.85 6.11
CA ARG A 160 0.18 -2.39 6.22
C ARG A 160 -0.01 -1.92 7.67
N SER A 161 0.34 -0.69 7.96
CA SER A 161 0.12 -0.03 9.27
C SER A 161 0.57 -0.86 10.48
N SER A 162 1.62 -1.68 10.34
CA SER A 162 2.10 -2.62 11.37
C SER A 162 1.08 -3.70 11.78
N GLU A 163 0.01 -3.90 11.03
CA GLU A 163 -0.96 -4.97 11.26
C GLU A 163 -0.25 -6.33 11.16
N GLY A 164 -0.51 -7.23 12.10
CA GLY A 164 0.11 -8.56 12.16
C GLY A 164 1.59 -8.58 12.52
N LEU A 165 2.24 -7.43 12.80
CA LEU A 165 3.62 -7.39 13.28
C LEU A 165 3.72 -8.01 14.66
N ARG A 166 4.66 -8.94 14.84
CA ARG A 166 4.96 -9.54 16.14
C ARG A 166 6.46 -9.47 16.45
N ARG A 167 6.78 -9.39 17.75
CA ARG A 167 8.16 -9.49 18.25
C ARG A 167 8.37 -10.86 18.84
N ILE A 168 9.48 -11.48 18.48
CA ILE A 168 9.91 -12.80 18.95
C ILE A 168 11.14 -12.57 19.81
N ASN A 169 10.99 -12.69 21.12
CA ASN A 169 12.06 -12.38 22.07
C ASN A 169 12.80 -13.60 22.59
N ASN A 170 12.25 -14.81 22.37
CA ASN A 170 12.79 -16.07 22.83
C ASN A 170 12.22 -17.24 22.01
N LYS A 171 12.73 -18.44 22.24
CA LYS A 171 12.31 -19.64 21.53
C LYS A 171 10.84 -20.02 21.77
N TYR A 172 10.25 -19.64 22.89
CA TYR A 172 8.85 -19.97 23.17
C TYR A 172 7.92 -19.07 22.36
N ASP A 173 8.26 -17.78 22.19
CA ASP A 173 7.55 -16.88 21.28
C ASP A 173 7.64 -17.40 19.85
N TRP A 174 8.82 -17.93 19.44
CA TRP A 174 9.01 -18.53 18.13
C TRP A 174 8.10 -19.74 17.91
N TYR A 175 8.12 -20.70 18.83
CA TYR A 175 7.24 -21.87 18.72
C TYR A 175 5.76 -21.52 18.76
N ALA A 176 5.36 -20.54 19.56
CA ALA A 176 3.99 -20.06 19.55
C ALA A 176 3.60 -19.46 18.18
N PHE A 177 4.50 -18.67 17.57
CA PHE A 177 4.28 -18.09 16.26
C PHE A 177 4.13 -19.15 15.16
N ILE A 178 5.08 -20.06 15.00
CA ILE A 178 5.07 -21.06 13.93
C ILE A 178 3.93 -22.09 14.06
N ASN A 179 3.38 -22.27 15.28
CA ASN A 179 2.21 -23.12 15.51
C ASN A 179 0.88 -22.42 15.28
N SER A 180 0.85 -21.09 15.25
CA SER A 180 -0.38 -20.28 15.10
C SER A 180 -0.52 -19.62 13.73
N GLU A 181 0.55 -19.54 12.94
CA GLU A 181 0.59 -18.81 11.68
C GLU A 181 1.24 -19.62 10.56
N ASP A 182 0.84 -19.31 9.34
CA ASP A 182 1.53 -19.78 8.15
C ASP A 182 2.77 -18.90 7.91
N THR A 183 3.95 -19.44 8.23
CA THR A 183 5.21 -18.69 8.18
C THR A 183 5.59 -18.18 6.80
N ASP A 184 5.11 -18.84 5.73
CA ASP A 184 5.38 -18.45 4.34
C ASP A 184 4.71 -17.10 3.97
N ARG A 185 3.78 -16.65 4.81
CA ARG A 185 3.12 -15.34 4.66
C ARG A 185 3.83 -14.22 5.41
N TYR A 186 4.98 -14.49 6.02
CA TYR A 186 5.70 -13.52 6.84
C TYR A 186 7.15 -13.37 6.42
N VAL A 187 7.66 -12.14 6.48
CA VAL A 187 9.11 -11.90 6.51
C VAL A 187 9.59 -11.97 7.96
N ILE A 188 10.69 -12.69 8.18
CA ILE A 188 11.34 -12.87 9.48
C ILE A 188 12.64 -12.08 9.46
N GLN A 189 12.77 -11.08 10.33
CA GLN A 189 13.89 -10.15 10.29
C GLN A 189 14.48 -9.91 11.68
N ASP A 190 15.75 -9.44 11.72
CA ASP A 190 16.32 -8.90 12.94
C ASP A 190 15.49 -7.74 13.48
N PHE A 191 15.33 -7.70 14.80
CA PHE A 191 14.79 -6.52 15.48
C PHE A 191 15.87 -5.44 15.60
N ILE A 192 15.71 -4.35 14.90
CA ILE A 192 16.60 -3.19 15.01
C ILE A 192 16.07 -2.26 16.10
N LYS A 193 16.92 -1.98 17.10
CA LYS A 193 16.64 -0.96 18.13
C LYS A 193 17.15 0.39 17.62
N GLY A 194 16.27 1.35 17.48
CA GLY A 194 16.62 2.70 17.02
C GLY A 194 15.37 3.56 16.84
N ASP A 195 15.59 4.79 16.42
CA ASP A 195 14.55 5.70 16.03
C ASP A 195 14.03 5.34 14.64
N VAL A 196 12.72 5.47 14.45
CA VAL A 196 12.08 5.25 13.15
C VAL A 196 12.05 6.58 12.41
N ILE A 197 12.62 6.59 11.21
CA ILE A 197 12.62 7.75 10.31
C ILE A 197 11.85 7.35 9.04
N THR A 198 10.94 8.23 8.62
CA THR A 198 10.28 8.13 7.31
C THR A 198 10.91 9.16 6.39
N ALA A 199 11.31 8.74 5.20
CA ALA A 199 11.82 9.62 4.16
C ALA A 199 10.89 9.56 2.95
N ASP A 200 10.29 10.69 2.60
CA ASP A 200 9.48 10.83 1.40
C ASP A 200 10.38 11.29 0.25
N ILE A 201 10.39 10.53 -0.84
CA ILE A 201 11.23 10.80 -2.00
C ILE A 201 10.34 11.05 -3.21
N VAL A 202 10.52 12.20 -3.85
CA VAL A 202 9.87 12.53 -5.12
C VAL A 202 10.93 12.60 -6.21
N ARG A 203 10.70 11.86 -7.29
CA ARG A 203 11.57 11.88 -8.48
C ARG A 203 10.81 12.43 -9.66
N ASP A 204 11.30 13.48 -10.27
CA ASP A 204 10.72 14.04 -11.48
C ASP A 204 11.13 13.24 -12.75
N LYS A 205 10.53 13.60 -13.90
CA LYS A 205 10.84 12.97 -15.19
C LYS A 205 12.28 13.17 -15.67
N TYR A 206 13.02 14.10 -15.06
CA TYR A 206 14.41 14.40 -15.37
C TYR A 206 15.40 13.67 -14.45
N LYS A 207 14.88 12.83 -13.52
CA LYS A 207 15.68 12.04 -12.58
C LYS A 207 16.43 12.89 -11.51
N ASN A 208 15.92 14.09 -11.21
CA ASN A 208 16.41 14.93 -10.11
C ASN A 208 15.74 14.56 -8.79
#